data_25522369f94d8bc2b9a15fb4903a60c8
#
_entry.id   25522369f94d8bc2b9a15fb4903a60c8
#
_cell.length_a   1.000
_cell.length_b   1.000
_cell.length_c   1.000
_cell.angle_alpha   90.00
_cell.angle_beta   90.00
_cell.angle_gamma   90.00
#
_symmetry.space_group_name_H-M   'P 1'
#
loop_
_entity.id
_entity.type
_entity.pdbx_description
1 polymer ?
#
loop_
_entity_poly.entity_id
_entity_poly.type
_entity_poly.pdbx_seq_one_letter_code
_entity_poly.pdbx_strand_id
1 'polypeptide(L)'
;MEVKTNAMLNGIDVRLENLTKEFTDKTGRITVAVNDFNVTIPGGKLIGLLGPSGCGKSTTLYMIAGLHKPTNGRIYFGDEDVTDLPPEKRGIGLVFQNYALYPHMTVKQNIMFPLENARPKLPKEEMLERAMQMAELVQIGDLLERKPNQLSGGQQQRVAIARALVKQPKVLLLDEPLSNLDARLRLQTREEIKRIQRDTGVTTIFVTHDQEEAMSISDEIVVMNFGVKQQIDHPQKVYENPINQFVAKFLGNPPINIIAGKVLDKRLYLLDGTYLEDIEAEDGDVQIGIRPEFFKVDPNGQIDVAVEIVEHIGRDTMVIFTKEGSEKSIRAIVPSENNIEAGTTVKFGYSKLFVFDNITGGRIK
;
A
#
# COMPACT_ATOMS: atom_id res chain seq x y z
N MET A 1 35.53 7.21 -8.12
CA MET A 1 35.48 7.81 -6.79
C MET A 1 34.28 7.18 -6.08
N GLU A 2 34.54 6.24 -5.18
CA GLU A 2 33.48 5.70 -4.31
C GLU A 2 33.01 6.84 -3.41
N VAL A 3 31.78 7.28 -3.61
CA VAL A 3 31.10 8.17 -2.68
C VAL A 3 30.91 7.37 -1.40
N LYS A 4 31.73 7.62 -0.40
CA LYS A 4 31.51 7.12 0.95
C LYS A 4 30.21 7.72 1.45
N THR A 5 29.13 7.00 1.30
CA THR A 5 27.83 7.27 1.92
C THR A 5 27.95 7.00 3.42
N ASN A 6 28.62 7.90 4.12
CA ASN A 6 28.81 7.82 5.56
C ASN A 6 27.76 8.70 6.26
N ALA A 7 26.49 8.39 6.06
CA ALA A 7 25.40 8.82 6.93
C ALA A 7 24.23 7.86 6.74
N MET A 8 24.36 6.64 7.22
CA MET A 8 23.18 5.83 7.51
C MET A 8 22.38 6.61 8.53
N LEU A 9 21.23 7.13 8.11
CA LEU A 9 20.23 7.63 9.03
C LEU A 9 19.81 6.41 9.83
N ASN A 10 20.01 6.42 11.14
CA ASN A 10 19.52 5.33 11.99
C ASN A 10 18.00 5.43 11.98
N GLY A 11 17.35 4.58 11.18
CA GLY A 11 15.91 4.46 11.18
C GLY A 11 15.42 4.12 12.59
N ILE A 12 14.37 4.79 13.03
CA ILE A 12 13.78 4.55 14.34
C ILE A 12 12.43 3.88 14.20
N ASP A 13 12.02 3.13 15.22
CA ASP A 13 10.69 2.58 15.29
C ASP A 13 9.63 3.69 15.39
N VAL A 14 8.50 3.51 14.72
CA VAL A 14 7.31 4.36 14.90
C VAL A 14 6.20 3.50 15.47
N ARG A 15 5.76 3.83 16.69
CA ARG A 15 4.70 3.09 17.38
C ARG A 15 3.48 3.97 17.56
N LEU A 16 2.34 3.45 17.12
CA LEU A 16 1.03 4.06 17.27
C LEU A 16 0.21 3.21 18.24
N GLU A 17 -0.29 3.83 19.30
CA GLU A 17 -1.05 3.16 20.36
C GLU A 17 -2.44 3.76 20.50
N ASN A 18 -3.47 2.95 20.30
CA ASN A 18 -4.89 3.30 20.41
C ASN A 18 -5.24 4.60 19.67
N LEU A 19 -4.58 4.83 18.52
CA LEU A 19 -4.64 6.10 17.81
C LEU A 19 -6.03 6.28 17.20
N THR A 20 -6.72 7.36 17.63
CA THR A 20 -8.07 7.69 17.17
C THR A 20 -8.12 9.14 16.68
N LYS A 21 -8.81 9.36 15.58
CA LYS A 21 -9.08 10.71 15.07
C LYS A 21 -10.54 10.88 14.69
N GLU A 22 -11.16 11.83 15.32
CA GLU A 22 -12.50 12.29 15.04
C GLU A 22 -12.47 13.70 14.46
N PHE A 23 -13.34 13.93 13.49
CA PHE A 23 -13.60 15.26 12.94
C PHE A 23 -15.06 15.62 13.21
N THR A 24 -15.30 16.82 13.74
CA THR A 24 -16.64 17.36 13.93
C THR A 24 -16.90 18.43 12.86
N ASP A 25 -17.95 18.25 12.09
CA ASP A 25 -18.36 19.23 11.09
C ASP A 25 -19.11 20.43 11.73
N LYS A 26 -19.45 21.42 10.90
CA LYS A 26 -20.16 22.64 11.36
C LYS A 26 -21.56 22.36 11.89
N THR A 27 -22.10 21.18 11.63
CA THR A 27 -23.43 20.75 12.09
C THR A 27 -23.37 19.97 13.41
N GLY A 28 -22.15 19.71 13.93
CA GLY A 28 -21.92 18.89 15.12
C GLY A 28 -21.85 17.39 14.83
N ARG A 29 -21.88 16.96 13.57
CA ARG A 29 -21.75 15.54 13.20
C ARG A 29 -20.31 15.10 13.37
N ILE A 30 -20.11 14.01 14.08
CA ILE A 30 -18.79 13.39 14.28
C ILE A 30 -18.54 12.33 13.20
N THR A 31 -17.37 12.39 12.59
CA THR A 31 -16.84 11.36 11.68
C THR A 31 -15.56 10.81 12.24
N VAL A 32 -15.52 9.52 12.53
CA VAL A 32 -14.31 8.80 12.98
C VAL A 32 -13.50 8.41 11.76
N ALA A 33 -12.39 9.10 11.55
CA ALA A 33 -11.51 8.86 10.40
C ALA A 33 -10.47 7.76 10.67
N VAL A 34 -10.02 7.63 11.92
CA VAL A 34 -9.12 6.60 12.42
C VAL A 34 -9.64 6.14 13.76
N ASN A 35 -9.74 4.83 13.98
CA ASN A 35 -10.35 4.25 15.16
C ASN A 35 -9.45 3.16 15.78
N ASP A 36 -8.98 3.38 16.99
CA ASP A 36 -8.15 2.45 17.78
C ASP A 36 -7.02 1.80 16.97
N PHE A 37 -6.27 2.62 16.26
CA PHE A 37 -5.25 2.15 15.33
C PHE A 37 -3.95 1.84 16.07
N ASN A 38 -3.59 0.56 16.09
CA ASN A 38 -2.43 0.05 16.80
C ASN A 38 -1.44 -0.58 15.80
N VAL A 39 -0.22 -0.03 15.69
CA VAL A 39 0.83 -0.55 14.81
C VAL A 39 2.22 -0.16 15.31
N THR A 40 3.18 -1.07 15.16
CA THR A 40 4.60 -0.77 15.31
C THR A 40 5.26 -0.92 13.95
N ILE A 41 5.92 0.12 13.49
CA ILE A 41 6.68 0.19 12.25
C ILE A 41 8.15 0.09 12.62
N PRO A 42 8.85 -0.98 12.23
CA PRO A 42 10.26 -1.15 12.57
C PRO A 42 11.15 -0.11 11.91
N GLY A 43 12.20 0.30 12.62
CA GLY A 43 13.19 1.25 12.13
C GLY A 43 13.87 0.80 10.84
N GLY A 44 14.09 1.74 9.93
CA GLY A 44 14.77 1.50 8.66
C GLY A 44 13.95 0.69 7.64
N LYS A 45 12.64 0.51 7.85
CA LYS A 45 11.72 -0.17 6.93
C LYS A 45 10.91 0.81 6.09
N LEU A 46 10.46 0.33 4.93
CA LEU A 46 9.53 1.02 4.05
C LEU A 46 8.16 0.37 4.17
N ILE A 47 7.22 1.08 4.79
CA ILE A 47 5.87 0.58 5.11
C ILE A 47 4.83 1.29 4.26
N GLY A 48 3.98 0.51 3.58
CA GLY A 48 2.84 1.01 2.82
C GLY A 48 1.56 1.01 3.64
N LEU A 49 0.92 2.17 3.82
CA LEU A 49 -0.46 2.25 4.28
C LEU A 49 -1.38 2.13 3.07
N LEU A 50 -2.10 1.04 2.96
CA LEU A 50 -2.90 0.67 1.79
C LEU A 50 -4.38 0.52 2.17
N GLY A 51 -5.29 0.96 1.32
CA GLY A 51 -6.73 0.83 1.55
C GLY A 51 -7.57 1.70 0.61
N PRO A 52 -8.89 1.57 0.61
CA PRO A 52 -9.80 2.36 -0.21
C PRO A 52 -9.67 3.87 0.06
N SER A 53 -10.13 4.70 -0.89
CA SER A 53 -10.23 6.15 -0.66
C SER A 53 -11.10 6.44 0.56
N GLY A 54 -10.66 7.38 1.41
CA GLY A 54 -11.40 7.76 2.62
C GLY A 54 -11.27 6.81 3.82
N CYS A 55 -10.47 5.74 3.76
CA CYS A 55 -10.31 4.81 4.89
C CYS A 55 -9.37 5.30 6.01
N GLY A 56 -8.84 6.53 5.97
CA GLY A 56 -8.06 7.14 7.06
C GLY A 56 -6.54 7.16 6.86
N LYS A 57 -5.99 6.71 5.74
CA LYS A 57 -4.53 6.64 5.47
C LYS A 57 -3.80 7.99 5.63
N SER A 58 -4.18 9.00 4.84
CA SER A 58 -3.56 10.34 4.91
C SER A 58 -3.82 11.00 6.27
N THR A 59 -4.96 10.73 6.91
CA THR A 59 -5.23 11.21 8.28
C THR A 59 -4.22 10.60 9.26
N THR A 60 -3.94 9.30 9.17
CA THR A 60 -2.92 8.62 9.98
C THR A 60 -1.54 9.21 9.71
N LEU A 61 -1.18 9.37 8.43
CA LEU A 61 0.09 10.00 8.04
C LEU A 61 0.24 11.41 8.63
N TYR A 62 -0.82 12.23 8.56
CA TYR A 62 -0.79 13.60 9.09
C TYR A 62 -0.79 13.66 10.63
N MET A 63 -1.34 12.66 11.31
CA MET A 63 -1.16 12.54 12.76
C MET A 63 0.29 12.21 13.12
N ILE A 64 0.94 11.29 12.39
CA ILE A 64 2.37 10.99 12.56
C ILE A 64 3.21 12.24 12.28
N ALA A 65 2.86 13.00 11.24
CA ALA A 65 3.51 14.27 10.91
C ALA A 65 3.31 15.39 11.95
N GLY A 66 2.31 15.28 12.82
CA GLY A 66 1.93 16.33 13.78
C GLY A 66 1.08 17.45 13.19
N LEU A 67 0.60 17.27 11.94
CA LEU A 67 -0.33 18.21 11.29
C LEU A 67 -1.76 18.06 11.81
N HIS A 68 -2.12 16.88 12.28
CA HIS A 68 -3.36 16.61 12.98
C HIS A 68 -3.05 16.09 14.37
N LYS A 69 -3.65 16.72 15.39
CA LYS A 69 -3.61 16.18 16.74
C LYS A 69 -4.58 14.99 16.84
N PRO A 70 -4.15 13.82 17.37
CA PRO A 70 -5.08 12.72 17.66
C PRO A 70 -6.16 13.15 18.65
N THR A 71 -7.34 12.57 18.54
CA THR A 71 -8.41 12.71 19.54
C THR A 71 -8.09 11.86 20.75
N ASN A 72 -7.54 10.65 20.51
CA ASN A 72 -7.08 9.71 21.52
C ASN A 72 -5.83 8.98 21.04
N GLY A 73 -5.13 8.34 21.99
CA GLY A 73 -3.95 7.52 21.71
C GLY A 73 -2.64 8.30 21.70
N ARG A 74 -1.56 7.60 21.38
CA ARG A 74 -0.20 8.14 21.43
C ARG A 74 0.64 7.72 20.22
N ILE A 75 1.65 8.53 19.94
CA ILE A 75 2.62 8.33 18.84
C ILE A 75 4.02 8.41 19.45
N TYR A 76 4.81 7.36 19.21
CA TYR A 76 6.19 7.30 19.70
C TYR A 76 7.17 7.17 18.53
N PHE A 77 8.31 7.84 18.64
CA PHE A 77 9.46 7.69 17.78
C PHE A 77 10.61 7.10 18.62
N GLY A 78 10.85 5.78 18.49
CA GLY A 78 11.60 5.02 19.47
C GLY A 78 10.89 5.09 20.83
N ASP A 79 11.59 5.56 21.86
CA ASP A 79 11.05 5.73 23.22
C ASP A 79 10.45 7.13 23.47
N GLU A 80 10.59 8.06 22.52
CA GLU A 80 10.12 9.44 22.66
C GLU A 80 8.63 9.56 22.31
N ASP A 81 7.80 10.03 23.24
CA ASP A 81 6.41 10.40 22.98
C ASP A 81 6.38 11.74 22.22
N VAL A 82 5.99 11.68 20.95
CA VAL A 82 5.92 12.84 20.05
C VAL A 82 4.49 13.34 19.84
N THR A 83 3.51 12.79 20.55
CA THR A 83 2.07 13.04 20.33
C THR A 83 1.73 14.52 20.35
N ASP A 84 2.24 15.26 21.32
CA ASP A 84 1.97 16.69 21.49
C ASP A 84 3.04 17.60 20.86
N LEU A 85 4.08 17.03 20.25
CA LEU A 85 5.11 17.81 19.59
C LEU A 85 4.59 18.38 18.25
N PRO A 86 4.85 19.66 17.96
CA PRO A 86 4.51 20.24 16.66
C PRO A 86 5.43 19.65 15.55
N PRO A 87 5.01 19.69 14.27
CA PRO A 87 5.71 19.05 13.14
C PRO A 87 7.21 19.37 13.06
N GLU A 88 7.59 20.62 13.28
CA GLU A 88 8.98 21.09 13.19
C GLU A 88 9.91 20.49 14.25
N LYS A 89 9.36 19.94 15.35
CA LYS A 89 10.12 19.32 16.45
C LYS A 89 10.14 17.80 16.38
N ARG A 90 9.34 17.17 15.48
CA ARG A 90 9.29 15.70 15.36
C ARG A 90 10.46 15.10 14.59
N GLY A 91 11.26 15.91 13.90
CA GLY A 91 12.37 15.40 13.08
C GLY A 91 11.91 14.55 11.91
N ILE A 92 10.83 14.96 11.24
CA ILE A 92 10.27 14.26 10.07
C ILE A 92 10.60 14.97 8.77
N GLY A 93 10.63 14.20 7.67
CA GLY A 93 10.51 14.69 6.30
C GLY A 93 9.13 14.33 5.75
N LEU A 94 8.43 15.29 5.14
CA LEU A 94 7.11 15.06 4.56
C LEU A 94 7.09 15.47 3.09
N VAL A 95 6.62 14.59 2.23
CA VAL A 95 6.33 14.83 0.81
C VAL A 95 4.83 14.74 0.61
N PHE A 96 4.22 15.84 0.18
CA PHE A 96 2.80 15.92 -0.14
C PHE A 96 2.51 15.38 -1.54
N GLN A 97 1.28 14.98 -1.80
CA GLN A 97 0.81 14.46 -3.09
C GLN A 97 1.11 15.38 -4.29
N ASN A 98 1.03 16.70 -4.09
CA ASN A 98 1.34 17.72 -5.10
C ASN A 98 2.78 18.21 -5.03
N TYR A 99 3.67 17.48 -4.30
CA TYR A 99 5.08 17.82 -4.08
C TYR A 99 5.32 19.11 -3.31
N ALA A 100 4.39 20.05 -3.29
CA ALA A 100 4.43 21.35 -2.61
C ALA A 100 5.75 22.12 -2.80
N LEU A 101 6.29 22.11 -4.03
CA LEU A 101 7.51 22.85 -4.37
C LEU A 101 7.21 24.34 -4.44
N TYR A 102 8.18 25.18 -4.04
CA TYR A 102 8.11 26.63 -4.16
C TYR A 102 8.38 27.02 -5.62
N PRO A 103 7.37 27.50 -6.39
CA PRO A 103 7.48 27.63 -7.85
C PRO A 103 8.42 28.76 -8.29
N HIS A 104 8.67 29.74 -7.43
CA HIS A 104 9.56 30.87 -7.68
C HIS A 104 11.03 30.58 -7.36
N MET A 105 11.31 29.48 -6.63
CA MET A 105 12.66 29.04 -6.23
C MET A 105 13.22 28.03 -7.22
N THR A 106 14.55 28.02 -7.38
CA THR A 106 15.25 26.97 -8.12
C THR A 106 15.23 25.65 -7.35
N VAL A 107 15.64 24.52 -7.97
CA VAL A 107 15.82 23.22 -7.32
C VAL A 107 16.72 23.35 -6.10
N LYS A 108 17.90 23.96 -6.27
CA LYS A 108 18.84 24.23 -5.19
C LYS A 108 18.21 24.99 -4.02
N GLN A 109 17.48 26.05 -4.32
CA GLN A 109 16.79 26.86 -3.29
C GLN A 109 15.69 26.07 -2.59
N ASN A 110 14.90 25.27 -3.33
CA ASN A 110 13.90 24.38 -2.72
C ASN A 110 14.52 23.41 -1.74
N ILE A 111 15.66 22.78 -2.10
CA ILE A 111 16.34 21.82 -1.23
C ILE A 111 16.97 22.51 -0.02
N MET A 112 17.55 23.71 -0.18
CA MET A 112 18.21 24.47 0.90
C MET A 112 17.21 25.09 1.88
N PHE A 113 16.00 25.39 1.47
CA PHE A 113 15.00 26.13 2.26
C PHE A 113 14.79 25.59 3.69
N PRO A 114 14.67 24.27 3.92
CA PRO A 114 14.54 23.73 5.28
C PRO A 114 15.78 24.00 6.16
N LEU A 115 16.96 24.07 5.58
CA LEU A 115 18.21 24.34 6.31
C LEU A 115 18.35 25.82 6.68
N GLU A 116 17.91 26.74 5.81
CA GLU A 116 17.92 28.18 6.06
C GLU A 116 17.04 28.55 7.28
N ASN A 117 15.99 27.77 7.52
CA ASN A 117 15.08 27.94 8.64
C ASN A 117 15.40 27.02 9.85
N ALA A 118 16.50 26.24 9.79
CA ALA A 118 16.91 25.39 10.89
C ALA A 118 17.52 26.22 12.05
N ARG A 119 17.41 25.68 13.26
CA ARG A 119 18.08 26.24 14.44
C ARG A 119 18.82 25.11 15.17
N PRO A 120 20.10 25.28 15.51
CA PRO A 120 20.97 26.44 15.22
C PRO A 120 21.16 26.63 13.70
N LYS A 121 21.47 27.87 13.26
CA LYS A 121 21.78 28.16 11.86
C LYS A 121 23.07 27.46 11.45
N LEU A 122 23.02 26.81 10.29
CA LEU A 122 24.20 26.21 9.66
C LEU A 122 24.96 27.25 8.83
N PRO A 123 26.29 27.11 8.67
CA PRO A 123 27.08 27.85 7.71
C PRO A 123 26.55 27.66 6.28
N LYS A 124 26.65 28.71 5.45
CA LYS A 124 26.12 28.65 4.08
C LYS A 124 26.79 27.58 3.21
N GLU A 125 28.10 27.40 3.41
CA GLU A 125 28.87 26.35 2.73
C GLU A 125 28.37 24.95 3.09
N GLU A 126 28.10 24.69 4.36
CA GLU A 126 27.54 23.40 4.82
C GLU A 126 26.14 23.15 4.29
N MET A 127 25.27 24.18 4.26
CA MET A 127 23.94 24.06 3.66
C MET A 127 24.02 23.71 2.17
N LEU A 128 24.93 24.32 1.43
CA LEU A 128 25.15 24.05 0.02
C LEU A 128 25.67 22.63 -0.20
N GLU A 129 26.65 22.22 0.59
CA GLU A 129 27.20 20.84 0.51
C GLU A 129 26.12 19.79 0.75
N ARG A 130 25.34 19.94 1.81
CA ARG A 130 24.20 19.02 2.10
C ARG A 130 23.17 19.01 0.98
N ALA A 131 22.84 20.17 0.40
CA ALA A 131 21.90 20.26 -0.71
C ALA A 131 22.43 19.54 -1.96
N MET A 132 23.74 19.69 -2.26
CA MET A 132 24.38 18.98 -3.38
C MET A 132 24.41 17.48 -3.15
N GLN A 133 24.77 17.02 -1.94
CA GLN A 133 24.74 15.59 -1.58
C GLN A 133 23.33 14.99 -1.78
N MET A 134 22.28 15.70 -1.35
CA MET A 134 20.91 15.22 -1.55
C MET A 134 20.52 15.25 -3.03
N ALA A 135 20.92 16.24 -3.81
CA ALA A 135 20.66 16.29 -5.24
C ALA A 135 21.33 15.14 -6.00
N GLU A 136 22.57 14.76 -5.63
CA GLU A 136 23.26 13.59 -6.16
C GLU A 136 22.56 12.29 -5.77
N LEU A 137 22.17 12.14 -4.49
CA LEU A 137 21.45 10.96 -4.00
C LEU A 137 20.19 10.68 -4.83
N VAL A 138 19.42 11.71 -5.18
CA VAL A 138 18.20 11.60 -5.98
C VAL A 138 18.41 11.83 -7.48
N GLN A 139 19.67 11.90 -7.94
CA GLN A 139 20.07 12.03 -9.35
C GLN A 139 19.47 13.25 -10.09
N ILE A 140 19.56 14.42 -9.48
CA ILE A 140 19.14 15.70 -10.05
C ILE A 140 20.20 16.79 -9.96
N GLY A 141 21.48 16.41 -9.83
CA GLY A 141 22.60 17.35 -9.71
C GLY A 141 22.74 18.33 -10.87
N ASP A 142 22.37 17.93 -12.08
CA ASP A 142 22.37 18.73 -13.29
C ASP A 142 21.17 19.71 -13.41
N LEU A 143 20.19 19.62 -12.49
CA LEU A 143 18.95 20.38 -12.52
C LEU A 143 18.90 21.51 -11.47
N LEU A 144 19.96 21.72 -10.69
CA LEU A 144 19.97 22.60 -9.51
C LEU A 144 19.55 24.04 -9.79
N GLU A 145 19.84 24.58 -10.97
CA GLU A 145 19.49 25.95 -11.35
C GLU A 145 18.11 26.08 -12.04
N ARG A 146 17.43 24.95 -12.32
CA ARG A 146 16.09 24.97 -12.91
C ARG A 146 15.02 25.31 -11.88
N LYS A 147 13.87 25.79 -12.37
CA LYS A 147 12.65 25.99 -11.56
C LYS A 147 11.69 24.82 -11.72
N PRO A 148 10.76 24.60 -10.77
CA PRO A 148 9.81 23.48 -10.82
C PRO A 148 9.02 23.35 -12.12
N ASN A 149 8.62 24.46 -12.74
CA ASN A 149 7.89 24.45 -14.01
C ASN A 149 8.71 23.97 -15.22
N GLN A 150 10.01 23.81 -15.08
CA GLN A 150 10.94 23.30 -16.10
C GLN A 150 11.27 21.81 -15.90
N LEU A 151 10.58 21.13 -14.97
CA LEU A 151 10.84 19.77 -14.56
C LEU A 151 9.67 18.86 -14.91
N SER A 152 9.97 17.59 -15.25
CA SER A 152 8.94 16.54 -15.31
C SER A 152 8.39 16.22 -13.92
N GLY A 153 7.22 15.56 -13.85
CA GLY A 153 6.61 15.15 -12.58
C GLY A 153 7.55 14.33 -11.69
N GLY A 154 8.27 13.35 -12.26
CA GLY A 154 9.25 12.56 -11.51
C GLY A 154 10.45 13.38 -11.03
N GLN A 155 10.92 14.36 -11.82
CA GLN A 155 11.97 15.27 -11.37
C GLN A 155 11.49 16.17 -10.24
N GLN A 156 10.25 16.68 -10.29
CA GLN A 156 9.65 17.46 -9.19
C GLN A 156 9.54 16.62 -7.91
N GLN A 157 9.15 15.37 -8.03
CA GLN A 157 9.09 14.45 -6.90
C GLN A 157 10.47 14.23 -6.27
N ARG A 158 11.51 14.00 -7.08
CA ARG A 158 12.90 13.86 -6.59
C ARG A 158 13.34 15.11 -5.83
N VAL A 159 13.01 16.30 -6.33
CA VAL A 159 13.29 17.55 -5.60
C VAL A 159 12.56 17.59 -4.26
N ALA A 160 11.30 17.17 -4.20
CA ALA A 160 10.54 17.12 -2.96
C ALA A 160 11.13 16.11 -1.95
N ILE A 161 11.57 14.93 -2.42
CA ILE A 161 12.25 13.94 -1.59
C ILE A 161 13.59 14.49 -1.09
N ALA A 162 14.42 15.09 -1.95
CA ALA A 162 15.69 15.70 -1.54
C ALA A 162 15.47 16.81 -0.49
N ARG A 163 14.46 17.66 -0.67
CA ARG A 163 14.07 18.68 0.30
C ARG A 163 13.63 18.08 1.64
N ALA A 164 12.91 16.96 1.62
CA ALA A 164 12.47 16.29 2.84
C ALA A 164 13.65 15.62 3.58
N LEU A 165 14.63 15.09 2.84
CA LEU A 165 15.79 14.37 3.39
C LEU A 165 16.93 15.29 3.85
N VAL A 166 17.04 16.54 3.34
CA VAL A 166 18.21 17.41 3.58
C VAL A 166 18.45 17.74 5.06
N LYS A 167 17.40 17.68 5.89
CA LYS A 167 17.51 17.82 7.37
C LYS A 167 17.82 16.52 8.09
N GLN A 168 18.08 15.44 7.36
CA GLN A 168 18.35 14.10 7.92
C GLN A 168 17.24 13.66 8.89
N PRO A 169 15.99 13.51 8.42
CA PRO A 169 14.88 13.18 9.29
C PRO A 169 14.99 11.78 9.89
N LYS A 170 14.41 11.57 11.06
CA LYS A 170 14.23 10.25 11.70
C LYS A 170 13.24 9.38 10.92
N VAL A 171 12.19 10.01 10.36
CA VAL A 171 11.11 9.36 9.63
C VAL A 171 10.78 10.15 8.36
N LEU A 172 10.64 9.46 7.23
CA LEU A 172 10.19 10.01 5.95
C LEU A 172 8.74 9.61 5.70
N LEU A 173 7.88 10.59 5.45
CA LEU A 173 6.46 10.42 5.19
C LEU A 173 6.14 10.83 3.75
N LEU A 174 5.47 9.96 2.98
CA LEU A 174 5.13 10.20 1.59
C LEU A 174 3.62 10.03 1.39
N ASP A 175 2.92 11.11 1.05
CA ASP A 175 1.48 11.08 0.81
C ASP A 175 1.19 10.93 -0.68
N GLU A 176 0.73 9.75 -1.11
CA GLU A 176 0.45 9.37 -2.50
C GLU A 176 1.54 9.81 -3.49
N PRO A 177 2.81 9.42 -3.28
CA PRO A 177 3.94 10.01 -4.00
C PRO A 177 3.92 9.74 -5.50
N LEU A 178 3.15 8.75 -5.99
CA LEU A 178 3.16 8.28 -7.37
C LEU A 178 1.88 8.61 -8.14
N SER A 179 0.87 9.20 -7.48
CA SER A 179 -0.47 9.38 -8.06
C SER A 179 -0.51 10.32 -9.28
N ASN A 180 0.42 11.29 -9.36
CA ASN A 180 0.47 12.30 -10.42
C ASN A 180 1.41 11.93 -11.59
N LEU A 181 1.82 10.66 -11.70
CA LEU A 181 2.77 10.19 -12.70
C LEU A 181 2.09 9.25 -13.71
N ASP A 182 2.56 9.30 -14.98
CA ASP A 182 2.20 8.29 -15.97
C ASP A 182 2.75 6.90 -15.60
N ALA A 183 2.22 5.83 -16.23
CA ALA A 183 2.54 4.45 -15.88
C ALA A 183 4.04 4.12 -15.98
N ARG A 184 4.73 4.63 -17.00
CA ARG A 184 6.15 4.37 -17.21
C ARG A 184 7.00 5.07 -16.14
N LEU A 185 6.71 6.33 -15.89
CA LEU A 185 7.42 7.13 -14.89
C LEU A 185 7.16 6.61 -13.47
N ARG A 186 5.95 6.12 -13.22
CA ARG A 186 5.56 5.49 -11.96
C ARG A 186 6.44 4.28 -11.63
N LEU A 187 6.69 3.37 -12.59
CA LEU A 187 7.57 2.22 -12.39
C LEU A 187 9.00 2.64 -12.03
N GLN A 188 9.58 3.58 -12.76
CA GLN A 188 10.93 4.09 -12.47
C GLN A 188 11.02 4.74 -11.10
N THR A 189 10.01 5.50 -10.73
CA THR A 189 9.99 6.21 -9.44
C THR A 189 9.77 5.27 -8.26
N ARG A 190 9.03 4.16 -8.42
CA ARG A 190 8.94 3.08 -7.42
C ARG A 190 10.32 2.54 -7.06
N GLU A 191 11.08 2.13 -8.06
CA GLU A 191 12.45 1.60 -7.86
C GLU A 191 13.34 2.62 -7.16
N GLU A 192 13.18 3.89 -7.50
CA GLU A 192 13.97 4.98 -6.96
C GLU A 192 13.66 5.28 -5.50
N ILE A 193 12.39 5.34 -5.12
CA ILE A 193 11.97 5.49 -3.71
C ILE A 193 12.58 4.35 -2.88
N LYS A 194 12.50 3.11 -3.38
CA LYS A 194 13.07 1.94 -2.69
C LYS A 194 14.59 2.04 -2.59
N ARG A 195 15.28 2.50 -3.64
CA ARG A 195 16.71 2.74 -3.63
C ARG A 195 17.10 3.81 -2.61
N ILE A 196 16.45 4.98 -2.65
CA ILE A 196 16.73 6.09 -1.72
C ILE A 196 16.52 5.65 -0.27
N GLN A 197 15.45 4.91 0.01
CA GLN A 197 15.18 4.39 1.35
C GLN A 197 16.28 3.43 1.81
N ARG A 198 16.75 2.51 0.95
CA ARG A 198 17.86 1.59 1.26
C ARG A 198 19.18 2.32 1.49
N ASP A 199 19.50 3.29 0.62
CA ASP A 199 20.75 4.05 0.69
C ASP A 199 20.81 4.93 1.93
N THR A 200 19.67 5.42 2.41
CA THR A 200 19.56 6.27 3.60
C THR A 200 19.29 5.51 4.89
N GLY A 201 18.63 4.35 4.82
CA GLY A 201 18.16 3.60 5.99
C GLY A 201 17.07 4.30 6.80
N VAL A 202 16.46 5.39 6.28
CA VAL A 202 15.41 6.13 6.99
C VAL A 202 14.12 5.32 7.06
N THR A 203 13.47 5.30 8.24
CA THR A 203 12.13 4.72 8.38
C THR A 203 11.16 5.49 7.48
N THR A 204 10.54 4.80 6.52
CA THR A 204 9.69 5.43 5.52
C THR A 204 8.27 4.89 5.60
N ILE A 205 7.28 5.78 5.66
CA ILE A 205 5.87 5.45 5.62
C ILE A 205 5.27 6.14 4.41
N PHE A 206 4.64 5.39 3.52
CA PHE A 206 3.94 6.00 2.40
C PHE A 206 2.48 5.55 2.33
N VAL A 207 1.65 6.43 1.83
CA VAL A 207 0.22 6.19 1.60
C VAL A 207 0.00 5.96 0.12
N THR A 208 -0.78 4.95 -0.21
CA THR A 208 -1.27 4.72 -1.56
C THR A 208 -2.62 4.02 -1.54
N HIS A 209 -3.38 4.17 -2.61
CA HIS A 209 -4.56 3.36 -2.92
C HIS A 209 -4.26 2.33 -4.02
N ASP A 210 -3.07 2.36 -4.61
CA ASP A 210 -2.61 1.44 -5.65
C ASP A 210 -1.93 0.22 -5.01
N GLN A 211 -2.52 -0.95 -5.26
CA GLN A 211 -2.04 -2.23 -4.73
C GLN A 211 -0.66 -2.59 -5.28
N GLU A 212 -0.43 -2.35 -6.59
CA GLU A 212 0.84 -2.69 -7.22
C GLU A 212 1.99 -1.84 -6.65
N GLU A 213 1.72 -0.57 -6.34
CA GLU A 213 2.67 0.28 -5.66
C GLU A 213 3.05 -0.31 -4.30
N ALA A 214 2.05 -0.54 -3.45
CA ALA A 214 2.27 -1.07 -2.12
C ALA A 214 3.01 -2.42 -2.15
N MET A 215 2.57 -3.34 -3.02
CA MET A 215 3.14 -4.68 -3.10
C MET A 215 4.57 -4.71 -3.65
N SER A 216 4.94 -3.76 -4.53
CA SER A 216 6.25 -3.79 -5.20
C SER A 216 7.39 -3.19 -4.38
N ILE A 217 7.10 -2.14 -3.58
CA ILE A 217 8.18 -1.40 -2.90
C ILE A 217 8.24 -1.60 -1.41
N SER A 218 7.13 -1.96 -0.75
CA SER A 218 7.08 -2.08 0.71
C SER A 218 7.83 -3.31 1.24
N ASP A 219 8.41 -3.15 2.41
CA ASP A 219 8.85 -4.28 3.24
C ASP A 219 7.65 -4.94 3.93
N GLU A 220 6.69 -4.14 4.39
CA GLU A 220 5.41 -4.59 4.92
C GLU A 220 4.30 -3.63 4.48
N ILE A 221 3.08 -4.15 4.38
CA ILE A 221 1.88 -3.35 4.09
C ILE A 221 0.90 -3.42 5.25
N VAL A 222 0.31 -2.29 5.58
CA VAL A 222 -0.80 -2.17 6.52
C VAL A 222 -2.07 -1.94 5.72
N VAL A 223 -2.92 -2.94 5.64
CA VAL A 223 -4.23 -2.81 4.98
C VAL A 223 -5.21 -2.16 5.95
N MET A 224 -5.82 -1.06 5.52
CA MET A 224 -6.77 -0.27 6.31
C MET A 224 -8.17 -0.30 5.69
N ASN A 225 -9.19 -0.33 6.54
CA ASN A 225 -10.59 -0.14 6.15
C ASN A 225 -11.34 0.61 7.24
N PHE A 226 -12.10 1.66 6.85
CA PHE A 226 -12.89 2.49 7.78
C PHE A 226 -12.15 2.89 9.07
N GLY A 227 -10.91 3.36 8.92
CA GLY A 227 -10.09 3.82 10.04
C GLY A 227 -9.45 2.72 10.89
N VAL A 228 -9.67 1.46 10.56
CA VAL A 228 -9.21 0.30 11.34
C VAL A 228 -8.16 -0.49 10.54
N LYS A 229 -7.12 -0.94 11.23
CA LYS A 229 -6.15 -1.89 10.67
C LYS A 229 -6.81 -3.25 10.45
N GLN A 230 -6.75 -3.73 9.23
CA GLN A 230 -7.23 -5.06 8.87
C GLN A 230 -6.13 -6.11 8.99
N GLN A 231 -4.98 -5.87 8.37
CA GLN A 231 -3.84 -6.79 8.39
C GLN A 231 -2.54 -6.03 8.21
N ILE A 232 -1.46 -6.54 8.80
CA ILE A 232 -0.08 -6.10 8.54
C ILE A 232 0.79 -7.33 8.34
N ASP A 233 1.55 -7.38 7.28
CA ASP A 233 2.61 -8.37 7.01
C ASP A 233 3.38 -7.96 5.74
N HIS A 234 4.38 -8.78 5.38
CA HIS A 234 5.03 -8.74 4.06
C HIS A 234 3.97 -8.83 2.94
N PRO A 235 4.07 -8.02 1.87
CA PRO A 235 3.04 -7.94 0.82
C PRO A 235 2.57 -9.29 0.30
N GLN A 236 3.52 -10.18 -0.05
CA GLN A 236 3.20 -11.50 -0.57
C GLN A 236 2.39 -12.37 0.44
N LYS A 237 2.72 -12.28 1.74
CA LYS A 237 1.97 -13.00 2.77
C LYS A 237 0.55 -12.48 2.93
N VAL A 238 0.34 -11.15 2.86
CA VAL A 238 -1.02 -10.58 2.91
C VAL A 238 -1.85 -11.06 1.73
N TYR A 239 -1.24 -11.15 0.54
CA TYR A 239 -1.89 -11.68 -0.67
C TYR A 239 -2.23 -13.17 -0.57
N GLU A 240 -1.27 -13.98 -0.14
CA GLU A 240 -1.40 -15.43 -0.06
C GLU A 240 -2.20 -15.92 1.15
N ASN A 241 -2.25 -15.13 2.22
CA ASN A 241 -2.88 -15.49 3.48
C ASN A 241 -3.71 -14.32 4.05
N PRO A 242 -4.75 -13.87 3.34
CA PRO A 242 -5.64 -12.84 3.86
C PRO A 242 -6.37 -13.34 5.10
N ILE A 243 -6.44 -12.53 6.16
CA ILE A 243 -7.10 -12.91 7.42
C ILE A 243 -8.62 -12.77 7.37
N ASN A 244 -9.15 -12.04 6.39
CA ASN A 244 -10.58 -11.87 6.21
C ASN A 244 -10.94 -11.65 4.72
N GLN A 245 -12.23 -11.70 4.43
CA GLN A 245 -12.77 -11.54 3.09
C GLN A 245 -12.49 -10.13 2.50
N PHE A 246 -12.48 -9.08 3.36
CA PHE A 246 -12.16 -7.74 2.90
C PHE A 246 -10.74 -7.67 2.33
N VAL A 247 -9.73 -8.15 3.06
CA VAL A 247 -8.34 -8.16 2.59
C VAL A 247 -8.20 -9.00 1.32
N ALA A 248 -8.88 -10.16 1.26
CA ALA A 248 -8.86 -11.03 0.09
C ALA A 248 -9.45 -10.33 -1.15
N LYS A 249 -10.58 -9.62 -1.01
CA LYS A 249 -11.25 -8.87 -2.08
C LYS A 249 -10.48 -7.61 -2.49
N PHE A 250 -9.84 -6.96 -1.51
CA PHE A 250 -9.14 -5.71 -1.76
C PHE A 250 -7.83 -5.92 -2.50
N LEU A 251 -7.14 -7.05 -2.31
CA LEU A 251 -5.87 -7.36 -2.97
C LEU A 251 -6.04 -8.33 -4.15
N GLY A 252 -5.53 -7.91 -5.29
CA GLY A 252 -5.55 -8.65 -6.56
C GLY A 252 -6.33 -7.92 -7.64
N ASN A 253 -5.84 -8.02 -8.87
CA ASN A 253 -6.47 -7.47 -10.08
C ASN A 253 -6.36 -8.50 -11.23
N PRO A 254 -7.46 -9.16 -11.60
CA PRO A 254 -8.82 -9.05 -11.04
C PRO A 254 -8.91 -9.48 -9.56
N PRO A 255 -9.94 -9.03 -8.81
CA PRO A 255 -10.13 -9.43 -7.42
C PRO A 255 -10.49 -10.92 -7.29
N ILE A 256 -10.32 -11.46 -6.08
CA ILE A 256 -10.74 -12.82 -5.74
C ILE A 256 -12.24 -13.03 -6.04
N ASN A 257 -12.58 -14.18 -6.61
CA ASN A 257 -13.97 -14.59 -6.78
C ASN A 257 -14.54 -15.06 -5.45
N ILE A 258 -15.75 -14.64 -5.13
CA ILE A 258 -16.48 -15.10 -3.95
C ILE A 258 -17.72 -15.86 -4.38
N ILE A 259 -17.86 -17.08 -3.87
CA ILE A 259 -18.95 -17.99 -4.18
C ILE A 259 -19.53 -18.46 -2.84
N ALA A 260 -20.84 -18.37 -2.67
CA ALA A 260 -21.50 -18.92 -1.50
C ALA A 260 -21.41 -20.46 -1.50
N GLY A 261 -21.22 -21.02 -0.34
CA GLY A 261 -21.12 -22.47 -0.15
C GLY A 261 -21.60 -22.89 1.22
N LYS A 262 -21.49 -24.17 1.50
CA LYS A 262 -21.89 -24.80 2.77
C LYS A 262 -20.83 -25.77 3.25
N VAL A 263 -20.66 -25.83 4.56
CA VAL A 263 -19.99 -26.94 5.24
C VAL A 263 -21.06 -27.87 5.80
N LEU A 264 -20.97 -29.16 5.46
CA LEU A 264 -21.83 -30.22 5.96
C LEU A 264 -20.97 -31.46 6.26
N ASP A 265 -21.03 -31.99 7.48
CA ASP A 265 -20.27 -33.16 7.89
C ASP A 265 -18.76 -33.04 7.58
N LYS A 266 -18.16 -31.86 7.89
CA LYS A 266 -16.75 -31.54 7.61
C LYS A 266 -16.37 -31.57 6.12
N ARG A 267 -17.32 -31.34 5.22
CA ARG A 267 -17.11 -31.28 3.78
C ARG A 267 -17.61 -29.95 3.23
N LEU A 268 -16.82 -29.38 2.34
CA LEU A 268 -17.13 -28.11 1.69
C LEU A 268 -17.85 -28.35 0.36
N TYR A 269 -18.98 -27.68 0.19
CA TYR A 269 -19.81 -27.76 -1.01
C TYR A 269 -20.14 -26.37 -1.56
N LEU A 270 -20.24 -26.28 -2.90
CA LEU A 270 -20.95 -25.16 -3.54
C LEU A 270 -22.45 -25.33 -3.35
N LEU A 271 -23.24 -24.25 -3.62
CA LEU A 271 -24.71 -24.28 -3.46
C LEU A 271 -25.40 -25.29 -4.39
N ASP A 272 -24.81 -25.58 -5.56
CA ASP A 272 -25.31 -26.60 -6.50
C ASP A 272 -25.01 -28.04 -6.07
N GLY A 273 -24.42 -28.23 -4.90
CA GLY A 273 -24.05 -29.54 -4.36
C GLY A 273 -22.69 -30.09 -4.82
N THR A 274 -21.92 -29.31 -5.59
CA THR A 274 -20.57 -29.70 -5.98
C THR A 274 -19.66 -29.80 -4.76
N TYR A 275 -19.14 -31.00 -4.48
CA TYR A 275 -18.12 -31.22 -3.44
C TYR A 275 -16.77 -30.64 -3.88
N LEU A 276 -16.13 -29.91 -2.99
CA LEU A 276 -14.81 -29.33 -3.23
C LEU A 276 -13.70 -30.07 -2.49
N GLU A 277 -13.75 -30.09 -1.15
CA GLU A 277 -12.73 -30.73 -0.32
C GLU A 277 -13.21 -30.93 1.12
N ASP A 278 -12.47 -31.73 1.90
CA ASP A 278 -12.70 -31.86 3.34
C ASP A 278 -12.17 -30.62 4.09
N ILE A 279 -12.89 -30.20 5.12
CA ILE A 279 -12.57 -29.01 5.90
C ILE A 279 -12.83 -29.23 7.40
N GLU A 280 -11.91 -28.78 8.24
CA GLU A 280 -12.10 -28.77 9.69
C GLU A 280 -12.81 -27.47 10.11
N ALA A 281 -14.13 -27.41 9.91
CA ALA A 281 -14.98 -26.31 10.28
C ALA A 281 -16.34 -26.82 10.74
N GLU A 282 -17.08 -26.00 11.48
CA GLU A 282 -18.47 -26.29 11.88
C GLU A 282 -19.40 -26.22 10.68
N ASP A 283 -20.48 -26.99 10.72
CA ASP A 283 -21.52 -26.98 9.69
C ASP A 283 -22.20 -25.61 9.62
N GLY A 284 -22.39 -25.09 8.40
CA GLY A 284 -22.98 -23.79 8.19
C GLY A 284 -22.71 -23.20 6.82
N ASP A 285 -23.32 -22.03 6.58
CA ASP A 285 -23.11 -21.27 5.36
C ASP A 285 -21.78 -20.53 5.42
N VAL A 286 -21.01 -20.57 4.33
CA VAL A 286 -19.68 -19.98 4.21
C VAL A 286 -19.52 -19.24 2.89
N GLN A 287 -18.49 -18.39 2.81
CA GLN A 287 -18.06 -17.74 1.59
C GLN A 287 -16.75 -18.37 1.11
N ILE A 288 -16.73 -18.88 -0.11
CA ILE A 288 -15.57 -19.53 -0.73
C ILE A 288 -14.87 -18.52 -1.64
N GLY A 289 -13.59 -18.28 -1.38
CA GLY A 289 -12.75 -17.40 -2.18
C GLY A 289 -11.79 -18.17 -3.07
N ILE A 290 -11.84 -17.96 -4.39
CA ILE A 290 -10.85 -18.51 -5.33
C ILE A 290 -10.29 -17.37 -6.18
N ARG A 291 -8.96 -17.18 -6.13
CA ARG A 291 -8.32 -16.18 -6.99
C ARG A 291 -8.36 -16.60 -8.46
N PRO A 292 -8.45 -15.65 -9.40
CA PRO A 292 -8.50 -15.95 -10.83
C PRO A 292 -7.38 -16.89 -11.31
N GLU A 293 -6.17 -16.69 -10.82
CA GLU A 293 -4.97 -17.47 -11.17
C GLU A 293 -4.87 -18.84 -10.46
N PHE A 294 -5.77 -19.11 -9.52
CA PHE A 294 -5.80 -20.41 -8.84
C PHE A 294 -6.67 -21.45 -9.56
N PHE A 295 -7.46 -21.02 -10.54
CA PHE A 295 -8.18 -21.96 -11.41
C PHE A 295 -7.20 -22.69 -12.34
N LYS A 296 -7.49 -23.95 -12.59
CA LYS A 296 -6.76 -24.79 -13.53
C LYS A 296 -7.74 -25.55 -14.40
N VAL A 297 -7.51 -25.56 -15.71
CA VAL A 297 -8.26 -26.42 -16.62
C VAL A 297 -7.88 -27.88 -16.30
N ASP A 298 -8.85 -28.67 -15.89
CA ASP A 298 -8.65 -30.05 -15.47
C ASP A 298 -9.87 -30.89 -15.90
N PRO A 299 -9.70 -31.89 -16.77
CA PRO A 299 -10.78 -32.80 -17.18
C PRO A 299 -11.46 -33.52 -16.00
N ASN A 300 -10.73 -33.69 -14.87
CA ASN A 300 -11.25 -34.28 -13.64
C ASN A 300 -11.64 -33.20 -12.60
N GLY A 301 -11.63 -31.94 -12.98
CA GLY A 301 -11.98 -30.82 -12.10
C GLY A 301 -13.42 -30.89 -11.61
N GLN A 302 -13.65 -30.39 -10.41
CA GLN A 302 -14.95 -30.46 -9.74
C GLN A 302 -15.95 -29.41 -10.22
N ILE A 303 -15.45 -28.30 -10.83
CA ILE A 303 -16.27 -27.14 -11.18
C ILE A 303 -16.56 -27.15 -12.67
N ASP A 304 -17.75 -27.64 -13.05
CA ASP A 304 -18.22 -27.59 -14.43
C ASP A 304 -18.84 -26.22 -14.72
N VAL A 305 -18.41 -25.58 -15.82
CA VAL A 305 -18.91 -24.25 -16.20
C VAL A 305 -19.14 -24.13 -17.71
N ALA A 306 -20.18 -23.37 -18.09
CA ALA A 306 -20.36 -22.88 -19.44
C ALA A 306 -19.61 -21.56 -19.59
N VAL A 307 -18.69 -21.48 -20.53
CA VAL A 307 -17.87 -20.29 -20.78
C VAL A 307 -18.72 -19.22 -21.48
N GLU A 308 -18.83 -18.05 -20.86
CA GLU A 308 -19.61 -16.93 -21.42
C GLU A 308 -18.74 -16.02 -22.31
N ILE A 309 -17.58 -15.60 -21.76
CA ILE A 309 -16.67 -14.66 -22.43
C ILE A 309 -15.24 -15.17 -22.27
N VAL A 310 -14.45 -14.93 -23.30
CA VAL A 310 -13.00 -15.21 -23.34
C VAL A 310 -12.27 -13.93 -23.73
N GLU A 311 -11.30 -13.51 -22.91
CA GLU A 311 -10.47 -12.33 -23.16
C GLU A 311 -8.99 -12.76 -23.19
N HIS A 312 -8.32 -12.57 -24.32
CA HIS A 312 -6.91 -12.88 -24.46
C HIS A 312 -6.05 -11.74 -23.90
N ILE A 313 -5.24 -12.02 -22.88
CA ILE A 313 -4.34 -11.08 -22.19
C ILE A 313 -2.86 -11.44 -22.37
N GLY A 314 -2.45 -11.64 -23.60
CA GLY A 314 -1.07 -12.02 -23.95
C GLY A 314 -0.84 -13.53 -23.77
N ARG A 315 0.05 -13.91 -22.84
CA ARG A 315 0.34 -15.33 -22.55
C ARG A 315 -0.80 -16.06 -21.84
N ASP A 316 -1.70 -15.30 -21.22
CA ASP A 316 -2.79 -15.83 -20.43
C ASP A 316 -4.13 -15.47 -21.09
N THR A 317 -5.16 -16.21 -20.74
CA THR A 317 -6.54 -16.01 -21.18
C THR A 317 -7.42 -15.89 -19.95
N MET A 318 -8.23 -14.84 -19.89
CA MET A 318 -9.26 -14.68 -18.87
C MET A 318 -10.56 -15.29 -19.36
N VAL A 319 -11.05 -16.28 -18.65
CA VAL A 319 -12.32 -16.97 -18.88
C VAL A 319 -13.34 -16.45 -17.90
N ILE A 320 -14.49 -16.01 -18.41
CA ILE A 320 -15.57 -15.44 -17.60
C ILE A 320 -16.80 -16.35 -17.69
N PHE A 321 -17.35 -16.70 -16.55
CA PHE A 321 -18.52 -17.56 -16.42
C PHE A 321 -19.33 -17.21 -15.16
N THR A 322 -20.56 -17.71 -15.08
CA THR A 322 -21.41 -17.56 -13.89
C THR A 322 -21.58 -18.92 -13.20
N LYS A 323 -21.63 -18.90 -11.88
CA LYS A 323 -21.93 -20.06 -11.04
C LYS A 323 -22.96 -19.69 -9.99
N GLU A 324 -23.83 -20.58 -9.63
CA GLU A 324 -24.82 -20.39 -8.57
C GLU A 324 -24.12 -19.97 -7.26
N GLY A 325 -24.63 -18.95 -6.59
CA GLY A 325 -24.06 -18.40 -5.37
C GLY A 325 -22.89 -17.44 -5.57
N SER A 326 -22.45 -17.15 -6.81
CA SER A 326 -21.42 -16.14 -7.03
C SER A 326 -22.00 -14.71 -6.89
N GLU A 327 -21.24 -13.82 -6.21
CA GLU A 327 -21.62 -12.41 -6.09
C GLU A 327 -21.61 -11.68 -7.46
N LYS A 328 -20.74 -12.10 -8.36
CA LYS A 328 -20.52 -11.55 -9.71
C LYS A 328 -20.10 -12.70 -10.64
N SER A 329 -20.00 -12.40 -11.95
CA SER A 329 -19.36 -13.33 -12.87
C SER A 329 -17.95 -13.70 -12.38
N ILE A 330 -17.65 -14.99 -12.39
CA ILE A 330 -16.35 -15.54 -11.98
C ILE A 330 -15.34 -15.34 -13.09
N ARG A 331 -14.13 -14.99 -12.72
CA ARG A 331 -12.99 -14.85 -13.62
C ARG A 331 -11.94 -15.90 -13.29
N ALA A 332 -11.53 -16.67 -14.29
CA ALA A 332 -10.39 -17.58 -14.20
C ALA A 332 -9.29 -17.11 -15.16
N ILE A 333 -8.06 -17.08 -14.72
CA ILE A 333 -6.89 -16.78 -15.55
C ILE A 333 -6.11 -18.07 -15.76
N VAL A 334 -6.01 -18.48 -17.02
CA VAL A 334 -5.37 -19.73 -17.43
C VAL A 334 -4.42 -19.49 -18.61
N PRO A 335 -3.40 -20.34 -18.83
CA PRO A 335 -2.52 -20.23 -19.99
C PRO A 335 -3.31 -20.27 -21.31
N SER A 336 -2.95 -19.41 -22.26
CA SER A 336 -3.64 -19.33 -23.56
C SER A 336 -3.54 -20.60 -24.40
N GLU A 337 -2.57 -21.47 -24.12
CA GLU A 337 -2.42 -22.80 -24.74
C GLU A 337 -3.61 -23.74 -24.51
N ASN A 338 -4.47 -23.46 -23.52
CA ASN A 338 -5.68 -24.25 -23.28
C ASN A 338 -6.76 -24.07 -24.38
N ASN A 339 -6.63 -23.08 -25.28
CA ASN A 339 -7.51 -22.85 -26.42
C ASN A 339 -9.00 -22.89 -26.09
N ILE A 340 -9.41 -22.18 -25.03
CA ILE A 340 -10.81 -22.12 -24.58
C ILE A 340 -11.59 -21.13 -25.47
N GLU A 341 -12.80 -21.54 -25.89
CA GLU A 341 -13.70 -20.70 -26.69
C GLU A 341 -15.01 -20.42 -25.93
N ALA A 342 -15.60 -19.25 -26.19
CA ALA A 342 -16.91 -18.91 -25.66
C ALA A 342 -17.99 -19.89 -26.16
N GLY A 343 -18.93 -20.23 -25.29
CA GLY A 343 -19.98 -21.20 -25.59
C GLY A 343 -19.58 -22.67 -25.36
N THR A 344 -18.31 -22.95 -25.02
CA THR A 344 -17.88 -24.30 -24.66
C THR A 344 -18.10 -24.59 -23.19
N THR A 345 -18.10 -25.89 -22.83
CA THR A 345 -18.11 -26.32 -21.43
C THR A 345 -16.70 -26.72 -21.02
N VAL A 346 -16.24 -26.20 -19.89
CA VAL A 346 -14.91 -26.45 -19.34
C VAL A 346 -15.02 -26.92 -17.90
N LYS A 347 -14.18 -27.87 -17.52
CA LYS A 347 -14.00 -28.27 -16.12
C LYS A 347 -12.80 -27.60 -15.51
N PHE A 348 -13.02 -26.97 -14.38
CA PHE A 348 -11.96 -26.37 -13.58
C PHE A 348 -11.73 -27.15 -12.28
N GLY A 349 -10.46 -27.40 -11.99
CA GLY A 349 -9.96 -27.59 -10.65
C GLY A 349 -9.41 -26.28 -10.10
N TYR A 350 -8.87 -26.31 -8.90
CA TYR A 350 -8.20 -25.17 -8.27
C TYR A 350 -6.94 -25.61 -7.52
N SER A 351 -5.97 -24.71 -7.43
CA SER A 351 -4.74 -24.96 -6.67
C SER A 351 -4.84 -24.55 -5.21
N LYS A 352 -5.70 -23.57 -4.90
CA LYS A 352 -5.94 -23.04 -3.56
C LYS A 352 -7.31 -22.37 -3.50
N LEU A 353 -7.98 -22.52 -2.38
CA LEU A 353 -9.17 -21.74 -2.02
C LEU A 353 -9.04 -21.19 -0.61
N PHE A 354 -9.89 -20.25 -0.29
CA PHE A 354 -10.09 -19.69 1.05
C PHE A 354 -11.54 -19.86 1.46
N VAL A 355 -11.74 -20.08 2.75
CA VAL A 355 -13.10 -20.16 3.31
C VAL A 355 -13.23 -19.07 4.36
N PHE A 356 -14.28 -18.27 4.23
CA PHE A 356 -14.60 -17.18 5.14
C PHE A 356 -15.94 -17.43 5.81
N ASP A 357 -16.03 -17.05 7.06
CA ASP A 357 -17.29 -17.00 7.80
C ASP A 357 -18.28 -16.05 7.12
N ASN A 358 -19.50 -16.51 6.93
CA ASN A 358 -20.52 -15.77 6.18
C ASN A 358 -21.00 -14.49 6.89
N ILE A 359 -20.86 -14.39 8.22
CA ILE A 359 -21.35 -13.27 9.04
C ILE A 359 -20.21 -12.28 9.30
N THR A 360 -19.09 -12.78 9.81
CA THR A 360 -17.96 -11.93 10.24
C THR A 360 -16.99 -11.60 9.11
N GLY A 361 -17.01 -12.39 8.03
CA GLY A 361 -16.01 -12.33 6.97
C GLY A 361 -14.61 -12.79 7.40
N GLY A 362 -14.46 -13.27 8.62
CA GLY A 362 -13.21 -13.83 9.14
C GLY A 362 -12.81 -15.10 8.38
N ARG A 363 -11.51 -15.34 8.22
CA ARG A 363 -11.02 -16.55 7.55
C ARG A 363 -11.20 -17.78 8.45
N ILE A 364 -11.76 -18.83 7.90
CA ILE A 364 -11.88 -20.17 8.51
C ILE A 364 -10.72 -21.05 8.03
N LYS A 365 -10.42 -21.02 6.72
CA LYS A 365 -9.35 -21.81 6.09
C LYS A 365 -8.58 -20.99 5.05
#